data_cbf37eae751c7a970d6f97763a1bcd8c
#
_entry.id   cbf37eae751c7a970d6f97763a1bcd8c
#
_cell.length_a   1.000
_cell.length_b   1.000
_cell.length_c   1.000
_cell.angle_alpha   90.00
_cell.angle_beta   90.00
_cell.angle_gamma   90.00
#
_symmetry.space_group_name_H-M   'P 1'
#
loop_
_entity.id
_entity.type
_entity.pdbx_description
1 polymer ?
#
loop_
_entity_poly.entity_id
_entity_poly.type
_entity_poly.pdbx_seq_one_letter_code
_entity_poly.pdbx_strand_id
1 'polypeptide(L)'
;MRHNNKGLSLVELIVVIAIMSVLTGVVSFGISNIFNTKVTQCADNMENIINKVRVNTMGRNEVTLRFYQDSDGRYFSETKVKKGYGSTATEETVTEQVGKSGIDVKFTTDSSITDPNASGVQTLSNAAGNEIKIEFDRSSGEVKVDGSGACVRKIWIIRNSKVKTITIYKETGKVAVD
;
A
#
# COMPACT_ATOMS: atom_id res chain seq x y z
N MET A 1 61.06 -19.98 -6.74
CA MET A 1 59.64 -20.37 -6.99
C MET A 1 59.22 -19.85 -8.35
N ARG A 2 58.94 -20.77 -9.32
CA ARG A 2 58.47 -20.40 -10.67
C ARG A 2 56.97 -20.15 -10.58
N HIS A 3 56.52 -18.92 -10.71
CA HIS A 3 55.09 -18.62 -10.96
C HIS A 3 54.74 -19.09 -12.34
N ASN A 4 53.85 -20.09 -12.41
CA ASN A 4 53.35 -20.65 -13.64
C ASN A 4 52.19 -19.75 -14.11
N ASN A 5 52.50 -18.66 -14.81
CA ASN A 5 51.49 -17.80 -15.44
C ASN A 5 50.87 -18.53 -16.66
N LYS A 6 49.93 -19.44 -16.42
CA LYS A 6 49.06 -19.98 -17.49
C LYS A 6 48.06 -18.89 -17.84
N GLY A 7 48.21 -18.25 -18.98
CA GLY A 7 47.20 -17.37 -19.54
C GLY A 7 45.90 -18.14 -19.80
N LEU A 8 44.76 -17.50 -19.59
CA LEU A 8 43.45 -18.05 -19.95
C LEU A 8 43.40 -18.38 -21.44
N SER A 9 42.90 -19.56 -21.78
CA SER A 9 42.70 -19.91 -23.18
C SER A 9 41.56 -19.11 -23.77
N LEU A 10 41.58 -18.83 -25.06
CA LEU A 10 40.50 -18.08 -25.75
C LEU A 10 39.15 -18.79 -25.57
N VAL A 11 39.15 -20.12 -25.52
CA VAL A 11 37.92 -20.92 -25.26
C VAL A 11 37.39 -20.70 -23.85
N GLU A 12 38.23 -20.64 -22.83
CA GLU A 12 37.82 -20.35 -21.44
C GLU A 12 37.19 -18.94 -21.33
N LEU A 13 37.76 -17.95 -22.03
CA LEU A 13 37.20 -16.61 -22.03
C LEU A 13 35.80 -16.59 -22.66
N ILE A 14 35.62 -17.26 -23.82
CA ILE A 14 34.32 -17.35 -24.51
C ILE A 14 33.27 -18.01 -23.62
N VAL A 15 33.63 -19.12 -22.95
CA VAL A 15 32.73 -19.84 -22.04
C VAL A 15 32.30 -18.94 -20.86
N VAL A 16 33.24 -18.20 -20.27
CA VAL A 16 32.92 -17.29 -19.13
C VAL A 16 31.96 -16.18 -19.56
N ILE A 17 32.21 -15.52 -20.72
CA ILE A 17 31.32 -14.49 -21.16
C ILE A 17 29.94 -15.01 -21.57
N ALA A 18 29.85 -16.22 -22.10
CA ALA A 18 28.59 -16.89 -22.42
C ALA A 18 27.77 -17.15 -21.15
N ILE A 19 28.40 -17.70 -20.10
CA ILE A 19 27.77 -17.96 -18.81
C ILE A 19 27.32 -16.64 -18.16
N MET A 20 28.19 -15.60 -18.14
CA MET A 20 27.84 -14.29 -17.61
C MET A 20 26.66 -13.64 -18.33
N SER A 21 26.57 -13.79 -19.66
CA SER A 21 25.47 -13.26 -20.45
C SER A 21 24.12 -13.89 -20.05
N VAL A 22 24.11 -15.21 -19.87
CA VAL A 22 22.91 -15.94 -19.42
C VAL A 22 22.51 -15.53 -18.00
N LEU A 23 23.47 -15.48 -17.06
CA LEU A 23 23.19 -15.08 -15.67
C LEU A 23 22.67 -13.66 -15.57
N THR A 24 23.24 -12.71 -16.34
CA THR A 24 22.78 -11.31 -16.36
C THR A 24 21.35 -11.20 -16.86
N GLY A 25 20.97 -12.00 -17.88
CA GLY A 25 19.61 -12.05 -18.40
C GLY A 25 18.60 -12.49 -17.34
N VAL A 26 18.87 -13.59 -16.64
CA VAL A 26 17.97 -14.13 -15.60
C VAL A 26 17.76 -13.17 -14.44
N VAL A 27 18.81 -12.49 -13.98
CA VAL A 27 18.72 -11.49 -12.89
C VAL A 27 17.82 -10.33 -13.28
N SER A 28 17.91 -9.83 -14.50
CA SER A 28 17.11 -8.69 -14.98
C SER A 28 15.60 -8.98 -14.96
N PHE A 29 15.17 -10.18 -15.31
CA PHE A 29 13.77 -10.60 -15.25
C PHE A 29 13.26 -10.79 -13.81
N GLY A 30 14.10 -11.24 -12.88
CA GLY A 30 13.71 -11.47 -11.48
C GLY A 30 13.37 -10.20 -10.72
N ILE A 31 14.11 -9.11 -10.95
CA ILE A 31 13.94 -7.85 -10.21
C ILE A 31 12.59 -7.20 -10.49
N SER A 32 12.13 -7.20 -11.75
CA SER A 32 10.85 -6.60 -12.13
C SER A 32 9.65 -7.27 -11.43
N ASN A 33 9.69 -8.57 -11.25
CA ASN A 33 8.61 -9.32 -10.60
C ASN A 33 8.52 -9.02 -9.10
N ILE A 34 9.65 -8.86 -8.41
CA ILE A 34 9.68 -8.51 -6.98
C ILE A 34 9.02 -7.13 -6.74
N PHE A 35 9.21 -6.20 -7.64
CA PHE A 35 8.63 -4.86 -7.52
C PHE A 35 7.12 -4.85 -7.77
N ASN A 36 6.66 -5.59 -8.76
CA ASN A 36 5.23 -5.73 -9.06
C ASN A 36 4.46 -6.37 -7.89
N THR A 37 5.08 -7.32 -7.20
CA THR A 37 4.50 -8.00 -6.05
C THR A 37 4.27 -7.04 -4.88
N LYS A 38 5.17 -6.08 -4.63
CA LYS A 38 5.01 -5.09 -3.53
C LYS A 38 3.76 -4.22 -3.70
N VAL A 39 3.48 -3.74 -4.92
CA VAL A 39 2.30 -2.91 -5.23
C VAL A 39 1.02 -3.71 -5.00
N THR A 40 0.97 -4.93 -5.54
CA THR A 40 -0.19 -5.81 -5.38
C THR A 40 -0.42 -6.18 -3.91
N GLN A 41 0.62 -6.62 -3.20
CA GLN A 41 0.51 -6.96 -1.78
C GLN A 41 0.03 -5.77 -0.92
N CYS A 42 0.53 -4.57 -1.20
CA CYS A 42 0.08 -3.38 -0.47
C CYS A 42 -1.40 -3.08 -0.74
N ALA A 43 -1.84 -3.18 -2.00
CA ALA A 43 -3.24 -2.97 -2.37
C ALA A 43 -4.16 -4.01 -1.71
N ASP A 44 -3.81 -5.28 -1.79
CA ASP A 44 -4.58 -6.38 -1.20
C ASP A 44 -4.66 -6.26 0.33
N ASN A 45 -3.55 -5.88 0.99
CA ASN A 45 -3.54 -5.66 2.44
C ASN A 45 -4.44 -4.50 2.83
N MET A 46 -4.35 -3.36 2.12
CA MET A 46 -5.20 -2.20 2.39
C MET A 46 -6.68 -2.53 2.16
N GLU A 47 -7.03 -3.19 1.07
CA GLU A 47 -8.39 -3.65 0.77
C GLU A 47 -8.93 -4.54 1.90
N ASN A 48 -8.18 -5.56 2.30
CA ASN A 48 -8.57 -6.50 3.33
C ASN A 48 -8.83 -5.79 4.67
N ILE A 49 -7.98 -4.83 5.04
CA ILE A 49 -8.14 -4.07 6.29
C ILE A 49 -9.36 -3.15 6.21
N ILE A 50 -9.58 -2.45 5.11
CA ILE A 50 -10.76 -1.61 4.92
C ILE A 50 -12.04 -2.44 5.04
N ASN A 51 -12.11 -3.60 4.38
CA ASN A 51 -13.25 -4.51 4.46
C ASN A 51 -13.44 -5.06 5.88
N LYS A 52 -12.36 -5.45 6.58
CA LYS A 52 -12.39 -5.93 7.97
C LYS A 52 -12.94 -4.85 8.92
N VAL A 53 -12.47 -3.60 8.76
CA VAL A 53 -12.92 -2.46 9.57
C VAL A 53 -14.40 -2.17 9.32
N ARG A 54 -14.82 -2.16 8.05
CA ARG A 54 -16.23 -1.96 7.69
C ARG A 54 -17.15 -3.00 8.35
N VAL A 55 -16.79 -4.28 8.26
CA VAL A 55 -17.57 -5.38 8.89
C VAL A 55 -17.60 -5.25 10.40
N ASN A 56 -16.47 -4.92 11.03
CA ASN A 56 -16.38 -4.73 12.48
C ASN A 56 -17.23 -3.54 12.96
N THR A 57 -17.30 -2.45 12.18
CA THR A 57 -18.13 -1.29 12.50
C THR A 57 -19.61 -1.65 12.44
N MET A 58 -20.05 -2.38 11.44
CA MET A 58 -21.44 -2.87 11.34
C MET A 58 -21.81 -3.85 12.47
N GLY A 59 -20.83 -4.47 13.11
CA GLY A 59 -20.98 -5.34 14.30
C GLY A 59 -21.12 -4.60 15.64
N ARG A 60 -21.45 -3.29 15.64
CA ARG A 60 -21.69 -2.41 16.81
C ARG A 60 -20.45 -1.79 17.48
N ASN A 61 -19.25 -2.00 16.97
CA ASN A 61 -18.07 -1.31 17.49
C ASN A 61 -17.89 0.05 16.81
N GLU A 62 -17.30 1.00 17.52
CA GLU A 62 -16.79 2.22 16.88
C GLU A 62 -15.36 1.94 16.44
N VAL A 63 -15.12 1.99 15.13
CA VAL A 63 -13.82 1.66 14.56
C VAL A 63 -13.33 2.81 13.70
N THR A 64 -12.13 3.28 13.99
CA THR A 64 -11.41 4.27 13.18
C THR A 64 -10.21 3.59 12.54
N LEU A 65 -10.07 3.75 11.24
CA LEU A 65 -8.94 3.27 10.47
C LEU A 65 -8.09 4.44 10.02
N ARG A 66 -6.78 4.33 10.21
CA ARG A 66 -5.80 5.29 9.74
C ARG A 66 -4.69 4.56 8.98
N PHE A 67 -4.35 5.05 7.79
CA PHE A 67 -3.12 4.66 7.10
C PHE A 67 -2.10 5.80 7.17
N TYR A 68 -0.86 5.46 7.42
CA TYR A 68 0.24 6.41 7.52
C TYR A 68 1.56 5.80 7.03
N GLN A 69 2.53 6.65 6.73
CA GLN A 69 3.89 6.25 6.40
C GLN A 69 4.81 6.52 7.59
N ASP A 70 5.72 5.61 7.91
CA ASP A 70 6.75 5.82 8.92
C ASP A 70 7.98 6.55 8.35
N SER A 71 8.97 6.84 9.22
CA SER A 71 10.23 7.49 8.85
C SER A 71 11.09 6.68 7.89
N ASP A 72 10.89 5.36 7.83
CA ASP A 72 11.63 4.45 6.95
C ASP A 72 10.92 4.27 5.60
N GLY A 73 9.84 5.00 5.36
CA GLY A 73 9.04 4.95 4.14
C GLY A 73 8.17 3.69 4.02
N ARG A 74 7.92 2.97 5.13
CA ARG A 74 7.01 1.82 5.18
C ARG A 74 5.61 2.31 5.50
N TYR A 75 4.60 1.58 5.04
CA TYR A 75 3.21 1.94 5.23
C TYR A 75 2.55 1.04 6.26
N PHE A 76 1.80 1.64 7.17
CA PHE A 76 1.10 0.99 8.26
C PHE A 76 -0.37 1.36 8.28
N SER A 77 -1.18 0.45 8.78
CA SER A 77 -2.55 0.73 9.21
C SER A 77 -2.60 0.75 10.73
N GLU A 78 -3.35 1.68 11.28
CA GLU A 78 -3.73 1.72 12.69
C GLU A 78 -5.24 1.64 12.77
N THR A 79 -5.73 0.58 13.41
CA THR A 79 -7.16 0.36 13.65
C THR A 79 -7.45 0.54 15.12
N LYS A 80 -8.27 1.51 15.47
CA LYS A 80 -8.75 1.74 16.83
C LYS A 80 -10.17 1.24 16.96
N VAL A 81 -10.38 0.31 17.85
CA VAL A 81 -11.68 -0.31 18.12
C VAL A 81 -12.13 0.10 19.52
N LYS A 82 -13.22 0.84 19.60
CA LYS A 82 -13.84 1.22 20.87
C LYS A 82 -14.97 0.24 21.19
N LYS A 83 -14.78 -0.54 22.24
CA LYS A 83 -15.73 -1.54 22.74
C LYS A 83 -16.43 -0.99 23.98
N GLY A 84 -17.76 -1.06 24.02
CA GLY A 84 -18.57 -0.57 25.14
C GLY A 84 -19.08 0.85 24.98
N TYR A 85 -19.78 1.33 26.01
CA TYR A 85 -20.44 2.65 26.02
C TYR A 85 -20.05 3.43 27.28
N GLY A 86 -19.98 4.77 27.14
CA GLY A 86 -19.72 5.66 28.26
C GLY A 86 -18.32 5.53 28.85
N SER A 87 -18.20 5.74 30.16
CA SER A 87 -16.92 5.75 30.89
C SER A 87 -16.23 4.38 31.03
N THR A 88 -16.93 3.30 30.71
CA THR A 88 -16.40 1.91 30.75
C THR A 88 -15.93 1.43 29.36
N ALA A 89 -15.97 2.27 28.35
CA ALA A 89 -15.48 1.90 27.03
C ALA A 89 -13.97 1.63 27.05
N THR A 90 -13.56 0.49 26.49
CA THR A 90 -12.15 0.13 26.29
C THR A 90 -11.77 0.40 24.85
N GLU A 91 -10.59 0.99 24.63
CA GLU A 91 -10.03 1.20 23.31
C GLU A 91 -8.90 0.19 23.07
N GLU A 92 -9.01 -0.53 21.98
CA GLU A 92 -8.01 -1.48 21.51
C GLU A 92 -7.40 -0.90 20.21
N THR A 93 -6.08 -0.80 20.17
CA THR A 93 -5.36 -0.32 18.98
C THR A 93 -4.55 -1.46 18.39
N VAL A 94 -4.75 -1.72 17.10
CA VAL A 94 -4.01 -2.71 16.33
C VAL A 94 -3.26 -2.00 15.21
N THR A 95 -1.95 -2.23 15.13
CA THR A 95 -1.09 -1.68 14.06
C THR A 95 -0.56 -2.82 13.22
N GLU A 96 -0.76 -2.75 11.90
CA GLU A 96 -0.29 -3.76 10.96
C GLU A 96 0.49 -3.09 9.82
N GLN A 97 1.58 -3.70 9.37
CA GLN A 97 2.30 -3.22 8.20
C GLN A 97 1.56 -3.62 6.93
N VAL A 98 1.16 -2.65 6.12
CA VAL A 98 0.43 -2.85 4.86
C VAL A 98 1.33 -2.78 3.63
N GLY A 99 2.41 -2.01 3.69
CA GLY A 99 3.30 -1.82 2.55
C GLY A 99 4.76 -1.65 2.96
N LYS A 100 5.66 -2.06 2.04
CA LYS A 100 7.10 -1.87 2.18
C LYS A 100 7.53 -0.56 1.53
N SER A 101 8.70 -0.07 1.92
CA SER A 101 9.31 1.12 1.30
C SER A 101 9.55 0.96 -0.21
N GLY A 102 9.59 2.11 -0.89
CA GLY A 102 9.85 2.22 -2.33
C GLY A 102 8.62 1.99 -3.21
N ILE A 103 7.43 2.20 -2.68
CA ILE A 103 6.17 2.42 -3.39
C ILE A 103 5.67 3.82 -3.01
N ASP A 104 4.85 4.41 -3.86
CA ASP A 104 4.16 5.66 -3.57
C ASP A 104 2.68 5.36 -3.37
N VAL A 105 2.11 5.87 -2.29
CA VAL A 105 0.67 5.79 -2.02
C VAL A 105 0.10 7.19 -2.14
N LYS A 106 -0.86 7.36 -3.04
CA LYS A 106 -1.56 8.63 -3.28
C LYS A 106 -3.05 8.44 -3.06
N PHE A 107 -3.76 9.49 -2.72
CA PHE A 107 -5.19 9.41 -2.48
C PHE A 107 -5.92 10.71 -2.85
N THR A 108 -7.22 10.60 -3.05
CA THR A 108 -8.10 11.75 -3.29
C THR A 108 -9.46 11.55 -2.63
N THR A 109 -10.10 12.66 -2.30
CA THR A 109 -11.50 12.70 -1.85
C THR A 109 -12.47 12.95 -3.00
N ASP A 110 -11.98 13.26 -4.19
CA ASP A 110 -12.79 13.51 -5.38
C ASP A 110 -12.91 12.24 -6.24
N SER A 111 -14.14 11.77 -6.44
CA SER A 111 -14.43 10.58 -7.23
C SER A 111 -14.20 10.78 -8.74
N SER A 112 -14.21 12.02 -9.23
CA SER A 112 -14.02 12.33 -10.65
C SER A 112 -12.56 12.20 -11.09
N ILE A 113 -11.62 12.33 -10.16
CA ILE A 113 -10.18 12.23 -10.46
C ILE A 113 -9.82 10.78 -10.78
N THR A 114 -9.24 10.56 -11.96
CA THR A 114 -8.78 9.24 -12.42
C THR A 114 -7.26 9.15 -12.58
N ASP A 115 -6.59 10.30 -12.67
CA ASP A 115 -5.13 10.38 -12.80
C ASP A 115 -4.48 10.62 -11.43
N PRO A 116 -3.58 9.74 -10.96
CA PRO A 116 -2.87 9.93 -9.70
C PRO A 116 -1.90 11.13 -9.69
N ASN A 117 -1.70 11.80 -10.82
CA ASN A 117 -0.88 13.01 -10.90
C ASN A 117 -1.70 14.29 -11.09
N ALA A 118 -3.04 14.19 -11.05
CA ALA A 118 -3.93 15.34 -11.18
C ALA A 118 -3.83 16.28 -9.97
N SER A 119 -4.25 17.53 -10.18
CA SER A 119 -4.46 18.48 -9.08
C SER A 119 -5.54 17.95 -8.12
N GLY A 120 -5.33 18.10 -6.81
CA GLY A 120 -6.23 17.57 -5.78
C GLY A 120 -5.90 16.15 -5.31
N VAL A 121 -4.86 15.53 -5.86
CA VAL A 121 -4.32 14.27 -5.34
C VAL A 121 -3.28 14.56 -4.24
N GLN A 122 -3.41 13.88 -3.12
CA GLN A 122 -2.48 13.97 -1.99
C GLN A 122 -1.58 12.74 -1.95
N THR A 123 -0.36 12.90 -1.43
CA THR A 123 0.58 11.78 -1.22
C THR A 123 0.59 11.40 0.25
N LEU A 124 0.40 10.12 0.55
CA LEU A 124 0.54 9.58 1.88
C LEU A 124 2.02 9.65 2.30
N SER A 125 2.32 10.40 3.34
CA SER A 125 3.69 10.62 3.81
C SER A 125 3.73 10.70 5.34
N ASN A 126 4.94 10.68 5.90
CA ASN A 126 5.14 10.85 7.34
C ASN A 126 4.96 12.29 7.85
N ALA A 127 4.63 13.23 6.96
CA ALA A 127 4.33 14.60 7.35
C ALA A 127 2.97 14.68 8.06
N ALA A 128 2.88 15.52 9.07
CA ALA A 128 1.63 15.72 9.82
C ALA A 128 0.49 16.15 8.88
N GLY A 129 -0.64 15.47 8.97
CA GLY A 129 -1.82 15.73 8.16
C GLY A 129 -1.89 14.96 6.83
N ASN A 130 -0.81 14.30 6.39
CA ASN A 130 -0.79 13.51 5.18
C ASN A 130 -1.08 12.02 5.46
N GLU A 131 -2.18 11.77 6.13
CA GLU A 131 -2.67 10.43 6.49
C GLU A 131 -4.06 10.18 5.89
N ILE A 132 -4.37 8.92 5.64
CA ILE A 132 -5.71 8.51 5.20
C ILE A 132 -6.49 8.09 6.42
N LYS A 133 -7.61 8.76 6.69
CA LYS A 133 -8.57 8.37 7.74
C LYS A 133 -9.85 7.86 7.09
N ILE A 134 -10.34 6.72 7.57
CA ILE A 134 -11.58 6.12 7.10
C ILE A 134 -12.39 5.68 8.31
N GLU A 135 -13.63 6.15 8.36
CA GLU A 135 -14.62 5.73 9.34
C GLU A 135 -15.89 5.30 8.62
N PHE A 136 -16.58 4.33 9.18
CA PHE A 136 -17.83 3.82 8.63
C PHE A 136 -18.99 4.13 9.55
N ASP A 137 -20.17 4.33 8.97
CA ASP A 137 -21.41 4.39 9.72
C ASP A 137 -21.81 2.99 10.20
N ARG A 138 -22.27 2.88 11.44
CA ARG A 138 -22.60 1.58 12.05
C ARG A 138 -23.86 0.93 11.48
N SER A 139 -24.79 1.74 10.99
CA SER A 139 -26.09 1.26 10.54
C SER A 139 -26.09 0.91 9.07
N SER A 140 -25.44 1.73 8.23
CA SER A 140 -25.44 1.61 6.78
C SER A 140 -24.16 0.98 6.21
N GLY A 141 -23.03 1.09 6.95
CA GLY A 141 -21.71 0.76 6.44
C GLY A 141 -21.18 1.77 5.42
N GLU A 142 -21.84 2.93 5.31
CA GLU A 142 -21.43 4.06 4.49
C GLU A 142 -20.13 4.67 5.04
N VAL A 143 -19.30 5.22 4.16
CA VAL A 143 -18.11 5.95 4.61
C VAL A 143 -18.52 7.30 5.17
N LYS A 144 -18.16 7.59 6.42
CA LYS A 144 -18.40 8.88 7.04
C LYS A 144 -17.56 9.95 6.36
N VAL A 145 -18.14 11.12 6.21
CA VAL A 145 -17.44 12.33 5.79
C VAL A 145 -16.79 13.00 6.99
N ASP A 146 -15.65 13.64 6.76
CA ASP A 146 -15.00 14.47 7.77
C ASP A 146 -15.76 15.81 8.01
N GLY A 147 -15.23 16.66 8.87
CA GLY A 147 -15.82 17.96 9.18
C GLY A 147 -15.92 18.91 7.97
N SER A 148 -15.21 18.65 6.88
CA SER A 148 -15.29 19.39 5.62
C SER A 148 -16.30 18.79 4.62
N GLY A 149 -16.93 17.66 4.96
CA GLY A 149 -17.84 16.92 4.09
C GLY A 149 -17.12 16.01 3.08
N ALA A 150 -15.82 15.80 3.23
CA ALA A 150 -15.01 14.97 2.37
C ALA A 150 -14.78 13.56 2.96
N CYS A 151 -14.60 12.59 2.10
CA CYS A 151 -14.12 11.24 2.47
C CYS A 151 -13.21 10.71 1.36
N VAL A 152 -12.29 9.83 1.70
CA VAL A 152 -11.38 9.22 0.72
C VAL A 152 -12.19 8.37 -0.27
N ARG A 153 -11.97 8.62 -1.56
CA ARG A 153 -12.69 7.96 -2.67
C ARG A 153 -11.80 7.02 -3.47
N LYS A 154 -10.53 7.39 -3.66
CA LYS A 154 -9.57 6.56 -4.39
C LYS A 154 -8.21 6.60 -3.71
N ILE A 155 -7.53 5.45 -3.74
CA ILE A 155 -6.16 5.29 -3.29
C ILE A 155 -5.39 4.62 -4.43
N TRP A 156 -4.26 5.18 -4.83
CA TRP A 156 -3.36 4.61 -5.81
C TRP A 156 -2.09 4.15 -5.13
N ILE A 157 -1.69 2.92 -5.44
CA ILE A 157 -0.42 2.35 -5.03
C ILE A 157 0.44 2.23 -6.29
N ILE A 158 1.54 2.95 -6.31
CA ILE A 158 2.32 3.19 -7.53
C ILE A 158 3.76 2.76 -7.31
N ARG A 159 4.33 2.10 -8.30
CA ARG A 159 5.76 1.91 -8.41
C ARG A 159 6.15 1.77 -9.87
N ASN A 160 7.01 2.66 -10.36
CA ASN A 160 7.38 2.74 -11.76
C ASN A 160 6.12 2.82 -12.66
N SER A 161 5.96 1.89 -13.59
CA SER A 161 4.79 1.78 -14.47
C SER A 161 3.62 0.97 -13.89
N LYS A 162 3.81 0.31 -12.73
CA LYS A 162 2.76 -0.47 -12.08
C LYS A 162 1.91 0.42 -11.20
N VAL A 163 0.62 0.43 -11.44
CA VAL A 163 -0.38 1.14 -10.63
C VAL A 163 -1.46 0.15 -10.23
N LYS A 164 -1.88 0.19 -8.97
CA LYS A 164 -3.09 -0.42 -8.46
C LYS A 164 -3.98 0.66 -7.86
N THR A 165 -5.26 0.59 -8.17
CA THR A 165 -6.25 1.57 -7.72
C THR A 165 -7.25 0.90 -6.79
N ILE A 166 -7.41 1.45 -5.60
CA ILE A 166 -8.47 1.09 -4.66
C ILE A 166 -9.55 2.16 -4.76
N THR A 167 -10.74 1.78 -5.20
CA THR A 167 -11.90 2.67 -5.25
C THR A 167 -12.83 2.37 -4.09
N ILE A 168 -13.21 3.40 -3.33
CA ILE A 168 -14.10 3.31 -2.18
C ILE A 168 -15.44 3.96 -2.54
N TYR A 169 -16.50 3.17 -2.52
CA TYR A 169 -17.86 3.63 -2.78
C TYR A 169 -18.47 4.17 -1.49
N LYS A 170 -18.65 5.49 -1.42
CA LYS A 170 -19.10 6.20 -0.21
C LYS A 170 -20.38 5.59 0.36
N GLU A 171 -21.40 5.43 -0.47
CA GLU A 171 -22.77 5.06 -0.09
C GLU A 171 -22.89 3.63 0.46
N THR A 172 -21.96 2.77 0.10
CA THR A 172 -21.97 1.36 0.51
C THR A 172 -20.77 0.96 1.36
N GLY A 173 -19.73 1.80 1.38
CA GLY A 173 -18.43 1.47 1.96
C GLY A 173 -17.72 0.29 1.28
N LYS A 174 -18.22 -0.18 0.14
CA LYS A 174 -17.57 -1.24 -0.64
C LYS A 174 -16.26 -0.74 -1.24
N VAL A 175 -15.35 -1.67 -1.43
CA VAL A 175 -14.03 -1.43 -2.04
C VAL A 175 -13.90 -2.28 -3.29
N ALA A 176 -13.30 -1.72 -4.32
CA ALA A 176 -12.88 -2.44 -5.53
C ALA A 176 -11.41 -2.13 -5.82
N VAL A 177 -10.66 -3.14 -6.26
CA VAL A 177 -9.25 -3.02 -6.64
C VAL A 177 -9.09 -3.38 -8.11
N ASP A 178 -8.42 -2.47 -8.86
CA ASP A 178 -8.10 -2.60 -10.29
C ASP A 178 -6.58 -2.62 -10.54
#